data_bd97fb7d2ac9842802f269f3517f71ac
#
_entry.id   bd97fb7d2ac9842802f269f3517f71ac
#
_cell.length_a   1.000
_cell.length_b   1.000
_cell.length_c   1.000
_cell.angle_alpha   90.00
_cell.angle_beta   90.00
_cell.angle_gamma   90.00
#
_symmetry.space_group_name_H-M   'P 1'
#
loop_
_entity.id
_entity.type
_entity.pdbx_description
1 polymer ?
#
loop_
_entity_poly.entity_id
_entity_poly.type
_entity_poly.pdbx_seq_one_letter_code
_entity_poly.pdbx_strand_id
1 'polypeptide(L)'
;MDKISCIVLNYNDARTTCGLVEELLGINCLDSVVVVDNCSTDDSWVQLSGLARPDGRVSLIRAEQNGGYGWGNQIGVDWAVDRLGADYVIVANPDIHVSEECILRVKEALDRTERCALASALV
;
A
#
# COMPACT_ATOMS: atom_id res chain seq x y z
N MET A 1 -12.31 -2.46 -15.85
CA MET A 1 -12.25 -1.49 -14.75
C MET A 1 -10.84 -1.39 -14.23
N ASP A 2 -10.43 -0.18 -13.90
CA ASP A 2 -9.07 0.04 -13.43
C ASP A 2 -8.91 -0.45 -11.99
N LYS A 3 -7.86 -1.22 -11.75
CA LYS A 3 -7.55 -1.72 -10.41
C LYS A 3 -6.54 -0.81 -9.75
N ILE A 4 -6.86 -0.37 -8.54
CA ILE A 4 -6.03 0.52 -7.75
C ILE A 4 -5.54 -0.22 -6.52
N SER A 5 -4.21 -0.27 -6.34
CA SER A 5 -3.59 -0.84 -5.15
C SER A 5 -2.85 0.24 -4.38
N CYS A 6 -2.91 0.17 -3.06
CA CYS A 6 -2.16 1.04 -2.19
C CYS A 6 -1.06 0.26 -1.48
N ILE A 7 0.16 0.76 -1.56
CA ILE A 7 1.32 0.13 -0.93
C ILE A 7 1.63 0.86 0.38
N VAL A 8 1.74 0.12 1.46
CA VAL A 8 2.10 0.65 2.78
C VAL A 8 3.34 -0.09 3.27
N LEU A 9 4.40 0.65 3.52
CA LEU A 9 5.65 0.09 4.02
C LEU A 9 5.70 0.25 5.54
N ASN A 10 5.93 -0.84 6.25
CA ASN A 10 6.06 -0.84 7.71
C ASN A 10 7.49 -1.13 8.12
N TYR A 11 7.97 -0.41 9.12
CA TYR A 11 9.19 -0.76 9.84
C TYR A 11 9.03 -0.38 11.31
N ASN A 12 8.95 -1.37 12.18
CA ASN A 12 8.85 -1.19 13.63
C ASN A 12 7.74 -0.23 14.09
N ASP A 13 6.63 -0.17 13.34
CA ASP A 13 5.52 0.73 13.66
C ASP A 13 4.17 0.13 13.24
N ALA A 14 3.93 -1.11 13.64
CA ALA A 14 2.71 -1.82 13.25
C ALA A 14 1.43 -1.11 13.69
N ARG A 15 1.46 -0.43 14.83
CA ARG A 15 0.27 0.27 15.33
C ARG A 15 -0.22 1.32 14.34
N THR A 16 0.68 2.16 13.86
CA THR A 16 0.35 3.20 12.88
C THR A 16 -0.04 2.57 11.55
N THR A 17 0.69 1.56 11.11
CA THR A 17 0.41 0.85 9.87
C THR A 17 -0.96 0.19 9.89
N CYS A 18 -1.29 -0.51 10.96
CA CYS A 18 -2.60 -1.15 11.09
C CYS A 18 -3.73 -0.12 11.05
N GLY A 19 -3.55 1.01 11.72
CA GLY A 19 -4.52 2.09 11.69
C GLY A 19 -4.78 2.61 10.27
N LEU A 20 -3.71 2.84 9.52
CA LEU A 20 -3.86 3.30 8.13
C LEU A 20 -4.54 2.23 7.26
N VAL A 21 -4.15 0.96 7.39
CA VAL A 21 -4.75 -0.11 6.59
C VAL A 21 -6.25 -0.22 6.86
N GLU A 22 -6.67 -0.12 8.12
CA GLU A 22 -8.09 -0.14 8.45
C GLU A 22 -8.84 1.02 7.79
N GLU A 23 -8.26 2.22 7.75
CA GLU A 23 -8.83 3.34 7.02
C GLU A 23 -8.92 3.06 5.52
N LEU A 24 -7.85 2.51 4.94
CA LEU A 24 -7.81 2.21 3.52
C LEU A 24 -8.84 1.16 3.12
N LEU A 25 -9.10 0.18 3.97
CA LEU A 25 -10.11 -0.84 3.71
C LEU A 25 -11.53 -0.29 3.65
N GLY A 26 -11.77 0.88 4.23
CA GLY A 26 -13.03 1.58 4.12
C GLY A 26 -13.20 2.37 2.83
N ILE A 27 -12.17 2.44 1.99
CA ILE A 27 -12.20 3.20 0.74
C ILE A 27 -12.64 2.28 -0.40
N ASN A 28 -13.80 2.57 -0.97
CA ASN A 28 -14.41 1.68 -1.96
C ASN A 28 -13.66 1.60 -3.29
N CYS A 29 -12.96 2.66 -3.68
CA CYS A 29 -12.24 2.68 -4.94
C CYS A 29 -10.90 1.93 -4.90
N LEU A 30 -10.43 1.53 -3.71
CA LEU A 30 -9.23 0.70 -3.58
C LEU A 30 -9.58 -0.77 -3.73
N ASP A 31 -8.94 -1.43 -4.67
CA ASP A 31 -9.15 -2.85 -4.90
C ASP A 31 -8.31 -3.69 -3.96
N SER A 32 -7.14 -3.21 -3.58
CA SER A 32 -6.24 -3.95 -2.70
C SER A 32 -5.28 -3.03 -1.95
N VAL A 33 -4.80 -3.55 -0.83
CA VAL A 33 -3.75 -2.90 -0.01
C VAL A 33 -2.62 -3.91 0.12
N VAL A 34 -1.41 -3.49 -0.22
CA VAL A 34 -0.21 -4.32 -0.07
C VAL A 34 0.62 -3.74 1.08
N VAL A 35 0.77 -4.52 2.13
CA VAL A 35 1.59 -4.14 3.29
C VAL A 35 2.91 -4.87 3.20
N VAL A 36 3.99 -4.12 3.14
CA VAL A 36 5.34 -4.69 3.13
C VAL A 36 6.00 -4.40 4.47
N ASP A 37 6.38 -5.45 5.18
CA ASP A 37 7.16 -5.31 6.39
C ASP A 37 8.64 -5.34 6.02
N ASN A 38 9.32 -4.23 6.24
CA ASN A 38 10.71 -4.04 5.82
C ASN A 38 11.70 -4.68 6.82
N CYS A 39 11.44 -5.93 7.16
CA CYS A 39 12.25 -6.71 8.10
C CYS A 39 12.31 -6.08 9.49
N SER A 40 11.15 -5.80 10.07
CA SER A 40 11.06 -5.22 11.42
C SER A 40 11.77 -6.09 12.45
N THR A 41 12.37 -5.45 13.43
CA THR A 41 13.09 -6.11 14.51
C THR A 41 12.22 -6.34 15.76
N ASP A 42 11.02 -5.75 15.78
CA ASP A 42 10.05 -5.92 16.86
C ASP A 42 8.99 -6.98 16.50
N ASP A 43 7.83 -6.94 17.15
CA ASP A 43 6.72 -7.85 16.89
C ASP A 43 5.77 -7.37 15.80
N SER A 44 6.19 -6.41 14.96
CA SER A 44 5.34 -5.84 13.89
C SER A 44 4.73 -6.91 13.01
N TRP A 45 5.52 -7.89 12.57
CA TRP A 45 5.01 -8.92 11.66
C TRP A 45 3.83 -9.68 12.28
N VAL A 46 3.90 -10.00 13.57
CA VAL A 46 2.82 -10.68 14.26
C VAL A 46 1.56 -9.82 14.27
N GLN A 47 1.72 -8.53 14.56
CA GLN A 47 0.60 -7.60 14.58
C GLN A 47 0.00 -7.40 13.20
N LEU A 48 0.84 -7.26 12.18
CA LEU A 48 0.39 -7.09 10.79
C LEU A 48 -0.37 -8.31 10.29
N SER A 49 -0.02 -9.50 10.78
CA SER A 49 -0.70 -10.72 10.37
C SER A 49 -2.21 -10.71 10.68
N GLY A 50 -2.62 -9.90 11.66
CA GLY A 50 -4.04 -9.70 11.96
C GLY A 50 -4.81 -8.92 10.91
N LEU A 51 -4.13 -8.32 9.94
CA LEU A 51 -4.77 -7.56 8.87
C LEU A 51 -5.29 -8.43 7.73
N ALA A 52 -4.92 -9.70 7.69
CA ALA A 52 -5.37 -10.60 6.64
C ALA A 52 -6.90 -10.63 6.57
N ARG A 53 -7.44 -10.63 5.36
CA ARG A 53 -8.88 -10.65 5.11
C ARG A 53 -9.24 -11.83 4.22
N PRO A 54 -10.39 -12.47 4.47
CA PRO A 54 -10.82 -13.61 3.64
C PRO A 54 -11.04 -13.26 2.16
N ASP A 55 -11.36 -11.99 1.87
CA ASP A 55 -11.60 -11.53 0.51
C ASP A 55 -10.32 -11.29 -0.29
N GLY A 56 -9.16 -11.40 0.36
CA GLY A 56 -7.88 -11.22 -0.30
C GLY A 56 -7.49 -9.78 -0.60
N ARG A 57 -8.22 -8.79 -0.06
CA ARG A 57 -7.91 -7.38 -0.30
C ARG A 57 -6.58 -6.94 0.29
N VAL A 58 -6.10 -7.61 1.33
CA VAL A 58 -4.83 -7.28 1.98
C VAL A 58 -3.79 -8.33 1.64
N SER A 59 -2.68 -7.90 1.07
CA SER A 59 -1.50 -8.74 0.85
C SER A 59 -0.44 -8.35 1.88
N LEU A 60 0.11 -9.33 2.57
CA LEU A 60 1.16 -9.13 3.56
C LEU A 60 2.46 -9.74 3.06
N ILE A 61 3.48 -8.93 2.95
CA ILE A 61 4.80 -9.37 2.46
C ILE A 61 5.84 -9.02 3.50
N ARG A 62 6.68 -10.00 3.85
CA ARG A 62 7.80 -9.75 4.74
C ARG A 62 9.09 -9.75 3.93
N ALA A 63 9.79 -8.62 3.93
CA ALA A 63 11.09 -8.52 3.27
C ALA A 63 12.14 -9.29 4.05
N GLU A 64 13.09 -9.90 3.35
CA GLU A 64 14.15 -10.70 3.98
C GLU A 64 15.17 -9.83 4.70
N GLN A 65 15.29 -8.57 4.31
CA GLN A 65 16.21 -7.62 4.91
C GLN A 65 15.63 -6.22 4.77
N ASN A 66 16.16 -5.29 5.57
CA ASN A 66 15.81 -3.88 5.41
C ASN A 66 16.74 -3.28 4.34
N GLY A 67 16.26 -3.20 3.12
CA GLY A 67 17.00 -2.62 1.98
C GLY A 67 16.74 -1.14 1.78
N GLY A 68 16.04 -0.50 2.74
CA GLY A 68 15.69 0.91 2.64
C GLY A 68 14.28 1.12 2.12
N TYR A 69 13.85 2.37 2.16
CA TYR A 69 12.48 2.76 1.83
C TYR A 69 12.11 2.43 0.38
N GLY A 70 12.96 2.85 -0.56
CA GLY A 70 12.69 2.63 -1.98
C GLY A 70 12.66 1.14 -2.34
N TRP A 71 13.57 0.36 -1.75
CA TRP A 71 13.64 -1.07 -1.99
C TRP A 71 12.39 -1.79 -1.47
N GLY A 72 11.95 -1.43 -0.26
CA GLY A 72 10.74 -2.01 0.32
C GLY A 72 9.49 -1.66 -0.48
N ASN A 73 9.35 -0.42 -0.90
CA ASN A 73 8.22 0.01 -1.71
C ASN A 73 8.22 -0.67 -3.07
N GLN A 74 9.40 -0.91 -3.66
CA GLN A 74 9.51 -1.61 -4.94
C GLN A 74 8.96 -3.03 -4.85
N ILE A 75 9.21 -3.72 -3.74
CA ILE A 75 8.65 -5.06 -3.50
C ILE A 75 7.13 -5.01 -3.58
N GLY A 76 6.53 -4.03 -2.92
CA GLY A 76 5.08 -3.85 -2.93
C GLY A 76 4.53 -3.52 -4.31
N VAL A 77 5.19 -2.63 -5.04
CA VAL A 77 4.79 -2.25 -6.39
C VAL A 77 4.84 -3.47 -7.32
N ASP A 78 5.93 -4.23 -7.27
CA ASP A 78 6.07 -5.43 -8.10
C ASP A 78 4.96 -6.44 -7.79
N TRP A 79 4.64 -6.63 -6.53
CA TRP A 79 3.55 -7.52 -6.12
C TRP A 79 2.21 -7.05 -6.68
N ALA A 80 1.92 -5.75 -6.54
CA ALA A 80 0.65 -5.19 -7.00
C ALA A 80 0.50 -5.33 -8.53
N VAL A 81 1.56 -5.05 -9.27
CA VAL A 81 1.51 -5.10 -10.73
C VAL A 81 1.50 -6.56 -11.22
N ASP A 82 2.43 -7.37 -10.72
CA ASP A 82 2.64 -8.72 -11.26
C ASP A 82 1.62 -9.75 -10.74
N ARG A 83 1.20 -9.62 -9.48
CA ARG A 83 0.32 -10.59 -8.84
C ARG A 83 -1.13 -10.15 -8.79
N LEU A 84 -1.38 -8.87 -8.59
CA LEU A 84 -2.73 -8.35 -8.42
C LEU A 84 -3.29 -7.69 -9.68
N GLY A 85 -2.44 -7.46 -10.68
CA GLY A 85 -2.87 -6.85 -11.93
C GLY A 85 -3.27 -5.38 -11.78
N ALA A 86 -2.63 -4.67 -10.85
CA ALA A 86 -2.96 -3.27 -10.59
C ALA A 86 -2.64 -2.39 -11.80
N ASP A 87 -3.58 -1.51 -12.13
CA ASP A 87 -3.39 -0.49 -13.17
C ASP A 87 -2.81 0.78 -12.59
N TYR A 88 -3.12 1.05 -11.32
CA TYR A 88 -2.62 2.21 -10.58
C TYR A 88 -2.08 1.74 -9.24
N VAL A 89 -0.96 2.31 -8.84
CA VAL A 89 -0.33 2.01 -7.56
C VAL A 89 -0.11 3.33 -6.82
N ILE A 90 -0.57 3.38 -5.58
CA ILE A 90 -0.37 4.51 -4.68
C ILE A 90 0.54 4.05 -3.55
N VAL A 91 1.60 4.80 -3.28
CA VAL A 91 2.47 4.53 -2.15
C VAL A 91 2.12 5.50 -1.02
N ALA A 92 1.73 4.97 0.11
CA ALA A 92 1.32 5.76 1.27
C ALA A 92 2.25 5.50 2.46
N ASN A 93 2.67 6.56 3.13
CA ASN A 93 3.39 6.43 4.39
C ASN A 93 2.41 6.12 5.51
N PRO A 94 2.78 5.29 6.51
CA PRO A 94 1.86 4.90 7.58
C PRO A 94 1.29 6.06 8.41
N ASP A 95 1.98 7.18 8.47
CA ASP A 95 1.59 8.33 9.29
C ASP A 95 0.70 9.35 8.58
N ILE A 96 0.29 9.08 7.34
CA ILE A 96 -0.60 9.99 6.60
C ILE A 96 -2.02 9.46 6.56
N HIS A 97 -2.97 10.37 6.31
CA HIS A 97 -4.36 10.02 6.07
C HIS A 97 -4.65 10.10 4.58
N VAL A 98 -5.34 9.10 4.07
CA VAL A 98 -5.69 9.02 2.65
C VAL A 98 -7.21 8.93 2.54
N SER A 99 -7.80 9.82 1.75
CA SER A 99 -9.23 9.81 1.49
C SER A 99 -9.54 9.27 0.11
N GLU A 100 -10.76 8.81 -0.10
CA GLU A 100 -11.21 8.38 -1.42
C GLU A 100 -11.10 9.52 -2.42
N GLU A 101 -11.45 10.75 -2.02
CA GLU A 101 -11.33 11.92 -2.89
C GLU A 101 -9.89 12.12 -3.34
N CYS A 102 -8.94 11.99 -2.44
CA CYS A 102 -7.52 12.13 -2.75
C CYS A 102 -7.09 11.09 -3.79
N ILE A 103 -7.52 9.84 -3.62
CA ILE A 103 -7.18 8.75 -4.54
C ILE A 103 -7.78 9.00 -5.92
N LEU A 104 -9.03 9.44 -5.97
CA LEU A 104 -9.69 9.72 -7.25
C LEU A 104 -9.04 10.89 -7.98
N ARG A 105 -8.56 11.90 -7.26
CA ARG A 105 -7.83 13.02 -7.85
C ARG A 105 -6.48 12.58 -8.41
N VAL A 106 -5.77 11.71 -7.71
CA VAL A 106 -4.51 11.16 -8.19
C VAL A 106 -4.75 10.32 -9.45
N LYS A 107 -5.78 9.49 -9.44
CA LYS A 107 -6.13 8.69 -10.61
C LYS A 107 -6.46 9.58 -11.81
N GLU A 108 -7.24 10.63 -11.61
CA GLU A 108 -7.58 11.57 -12.66
C GLU A 108 -6.32 12.23 -13.25
N ALA A 109 -5.39 12.64 -12.39
CA ALA A 109 -4.13 13.22 -12.84
C ALA A 109 -3.30 12.22 -13.65
N LEU A 110 -3.27 10.95 -13.25
CA LEU A 110 -2.57 9.90 -13.97
C LEU A 110 -3.22 9.63 -15.33
N ASP A 111 -4.54 9.64 -15.40
CA ASP A 111 -5.27 9.41 -16.64
C ASP A 111 -4.99 10.51 -17.68
N ARG A 112 -4.69 11.73 -17.22
CA ARG A 112 -4.36 12.86 -18.10
C ARG A 112 -2.91 12.89 -18.54
N THR A 113 -2.05 12.17 -17.85
CA THR A 113 -0.60 12.22 -18.08
C THR A 113 -0.11 10.87 -18.56
N GLU A 114 0.23 10.78 -19.84
CA GLU A 114 0.82 9.56 -20.37
C GLU A 114 2.11 9.22 -19.63
N ARG A 115 2.24 7.98 -19.25
CA ARG A 115 3.43 7.42 -18.60
C ARG A 115 3.72 7.91 -17.18
N CYS A 116 2.75 8.50 -16.53
CA CYS A 116 2.90 8.76 -15.12
C CYS A 116 2.67 7.44 -14.37
N ALA A 117 3.76 6.82 -13.90
CA ALA A 117 3.68 5.49 -13.28
C ALA A 117 3.42 5.54 -11.78
N LEU A 118 3.66 6.67 -11.14
CA LEU A 118 3.59 6.77 -9.69
C LEU A 118 3.20 8.18 -9.29
N ALA A 119 2.19 8.28 -8.44
CA ALA A 119 1.84 9.53 -7.78
C ALA A 119 1.84 9.30 -6.28
N SER A 120 2.32 10.28 -5.53
CA SER A 120 2.30 10.25 -4.09
C SER A 120 1.04 10.96 -3.60
N ALA A 121 0.27 10.31 -2.75
CA ALA A 121 -0.86 10.95 -2.10
C ALA A 121 -0.32 11.77 -0.93
N LEU A 122 -0.38 13.08 -1.08
CA LEU A 122 0.03 14.00 -0.02
C LEU A 122 -1.19 14.56 0.68
N VAL A 123 -1.07 14.61 1.96
CA VAL A 123 -2.10 15.21 2.79
C VAL A 123 -1.82 16.69 2.98
#